data_5251b562dc6373ce33852231c34f3aec
#
_entry.id   5251b562dc6373ce33852231c34f3aec
#
_cell.length_a   1.000
_cell.length_b   1.000
_cell.length_c   1.000
_cell.angle_alpha   90.00
_cell.angle_beta   90.00
_cell.angle_gamma   90.00
#
_symmetry.space_group_name_H-M   'P 1'
#
loop_
_entity.id
_entity.type
_entity.pdbx_description
1 polymer ?
#
loop_
_entity_poly.entity_id
_entity_poly.type
_entity_poly.pdbx_seq_one_letter_code
_entity_poly.pdbx_strand_id
1 'polypeptide(L)'
;MKSVIAVASLLLLTSCSTGGLSSNSENAYVSGNGAAVLIKEPLRKLAPKLSGEILGGGNFTSEIGKVTVVNVWASWCSPCRAEAPTLSEFAIKNPDLQFVGILTRDNQSSALSFVNRFKISYPTLTDDAVIASFRGSLSANAIPTTLIIDKNGLVAARISGQVTVSILRDLLEKVSGSSINV
;
A
#
# COMPACT_ATOMS: atom_id res chain seq x y z
N MET A 1 -32.42 -45.84 -59.85
CA MET A 1 -31.91 -46.33 -58.58
C MET A 1 -30.65 -45.59 -58.30
N LYS A 2 -30.71 -44.47 -57.65
CA LYS A 2 -29.53 -43.70 -57.14
C LYS A 2 -29.91 -43.06 -55.80
N SER A 3 -29.44 -43.65 -54.72
CA SER A 3 -29.64 -43.15 -53.37
C SER A 3 -28.70 -41.95 -53.14
N VAL A 4 -29.24 -40.82 -52.73
CA VAL A 4 -28.51 -39.65 -52.30
C VAL A 4 -28.57 -39.64 -50.80
N ILE A 5 -27.40 -39.89 -50.18
CA ILE A 5 -27.20 -39.79 -48.72
C ILE A 5 -26.85 -38.35 -48.39
N ALA A 6 -27.74 -37.65 -47.75
CA ALA A 6 -27.49 -36.32 -47.24
C ALA A 6 -26.77 -36.45 -45.88
N VAL A 7 -25.50 -36.02 -45.79
CA VAL A 7 -24.74 -35.93 -44.58
C VAL A 7 -25.03 -34.56 -43.94
N ALA A 8 -25.78 -34.60 -42.85
CA ALA A 8 -26.01 -33.42 -42.02
C ALA A 8 -24.78 -33.19 -41.11
N SER A 9 -23.95 -32.21 -41.43
CA SER A 9 -22.85 -31.78 -40.59
C SER A 9 -23.37 -30.96 -39.39
N LEU A 10 -23.32 -31.59 -38.22
CA LEU A 10 -23.68 -30.93 -36.96
C LEU A 10 -22.47 -30.12 -36.46
N LEU A 11 -22.52 -28.81 -36.67
CA LEU A 11 -21.54 -27.88 -36.14
C LEU A 11 -21.76 -27.73 -34.61
N LEU A 12 -20.93 -28.40 -33.84
CA LEU A 12 -20.81 -28.17 -32.41
C LEU A 12 -20.06 -26.86 -32.17
N LEU A 13 -20.79 -25.79 -31.85
CA LEU A 13 -20.26 -24.56 -31.32
C LEU A 13 -19.79 -24.84 -29.89
N THR A 14 -18.51 -25.13 -29.72
CA THR A 14 -17.88 -25.11 -28.41
C THR A 14 -17.80 -23.66 -27.92
N SER A 15 -18.73 -23.27 -27.05
CA SER A 15 -18.68 -22.06 -26.27
C SER A 15 -17.47 -22.16 -25.35
N CYS A 16 -16.40 -21.43 -25.66
CA CYS A 16 -15.34 -21.15 -24.69
C CYS A 16 -15.96 -20.32 -23.58
N SER A 17 -16.36 -21.01 -22.51
CA SER A 17 -16.60 -20.38 -21.22
C SER A 17 -15.26 -19.81 -20.76
N THR A 18 -15.07 -18.50 -20.93
CA THR A 18 -14.06 -17.74 -20.23
C THR A 18 -14.26 -17.98 -18.75
N GLY A 19 -13.41 -18.84 -18.17
CA GLY A 19 -13.32 -19.04 -16.75
C GLY A 19 -13.09 -17.67 -16.09
N GLY A 20 -14.16 -17.09 -15.56
CA GLY A 20 -14.08 -15.95 -14.70
C GLY A 20 -13.19 -16.32 -13.52
N LEU A 21 -11.99 -15.74 -13.49
CA LEU A 21 -11.23 -15.63 -12.27
C LEU A 21 -12.12 -14.88 -11.29
N SER A 22 -12.75 -15.64 -10.41
CA SER A 22 -13.45 -15.12 -9.24
C SER A 22 -12.39 -14.53 -8.31
N SER A 23 -11.87 -13.36 -8.69
CA SER A 23 -11.18 -12.51 -7.74
C SER A 23 -12.24 -12.12 -6.72
N ASN A 24 -12.07 -12.54 -5.47
CA ASN A 24 -12.80 -12.02 -4.32
C ASN A 24 -12.46 -10.54 -4.15
N SER A 25 -12.93 -9.71 -5.07
CA SER A 25 -12.66 -8.28 -5.16
C SER A 25 -13.70 -7.45 -4.39
N GLU A 26 -14.45 -8.06 -3.46
CA GLU A 26 -15.42 -7.32 -2.63
C GLU A 26 -14.79 -6.28 -1.69
N ASN A 27 -13.45 -6.14 -1.70
CA ASN A 27 -12.73 -5.19 -0.85
C ASN A 27 -11.72 -4.32 -1.61
N ALA A 28 -11.68 -4.38 -2.94
CA ALA A 28 -10.75 -3.55 -3.71
C ALA A 28 -11.43 -2.27 -4.16
N TYR A 29 -11.08 -1.16 -3.54
CA TYR A 29 -11.35 0.17 -4.08
C TYR A 29 -10.22 0.49 -5.06
N VAL A 30 -10.51 0.47 -6.36
CA VAL A 30 -9.56 0.89 -7.40
C VAL A 30 -9.81 2.36 -7.69
N SER A 31 -8.95 3.23 -7.20
CA SER A 31 -8.92 4.63 -7.62
C SER A 31 -7.75 4.84 -8.57
N GLY A 32 -8.02 5.43 -9.66
CA GLY A 32 -7.31 5.91 -10.85
C GLY A 32 -5.83 5.59 -11.09
N ASN A 33 -4.94 5.46 -10.11
CA ASN A 33 -3.50 5.20 -10.34
C ASN A 33 -2.86 4.27 -9.31
N GLY A 34 -3.62 3.63 -8.46
CA GLY A 34 -3.12 2.67 -7.48
C GLY A 34 -4.26 1.80 -6.97
N ALA A 35 -4.02 0.50 -6.76
CA ALA A 35 -4.98 -0.37 -6.12
C ALA A 35 -4.95 -0.10 -4.60
N ALA A 36 -6.05 0.44 -4.06
CA ALA A 36 -6.24 0.60 -2.63
C ALA A 36 -7.17 -0.50 -2.11
N VAL A 37 -6.76 -1.20 -1.07
CA VAL A 37 -7.51 -2.30 -0.48
C VAL A 37 -7.70 -2.04 1.00
N LEU A 38 -8.95 -2.02 1.45
CA LEU A 38 -9.31 -2.10 2.87
C LEU A 38 -9.48 -3.59 3.22
N ILE A 39 -8.75 -4.07 4.24
CA ILE A 39 -8.76 -5.47 4.66
C ILE A 39 -9.82 -5.65 5.74
N LYS A 40 -10.75 -6.58 5.54
CA LYS A 40 -11.77 -6.94 6.54
C LYS A 40 -11.08 -7.46 7.81
N GLU A 41 -11.58 -7.09 8.98
CA GLU A 41 -10.96 -7.43 10.28
C GLU A 41 -10.54 -8.89 10.43
N PRO A 42 -11.37 -9.89 10.08
CA PRO A 42 -10.97 -11.30 10.23
C PRO A 42 -9.78 -11.71 9.35
N LEU A 43 -9.44 -10.92 8.33
CA LEU A 43 -8.36 -11.20 7.38
C LEU A 43 -7.10 -10.40 7.66
N ARG A 44 -7.15 -9.44 8.60
CA ARG A 44 -6.00 -8.61 8.97
C ARG A 44 -4.91 -9.46 9.60
N LYS A 45 -3.67 -9.19 9.25
CA LYS A 45 -2.49 -9.87 9.80
C LYS A 45 -1.72 -8.91 10.70
N LEU A 46 -1.09 -9.46 11.73
CA LEU A 46 -0.23 -8.70 12.62
C LEU A 46 0.95 -8.10 11.82
N ALA A 47 1.15 -6.79 11.97
CA ALA A 47 2.31 -6.11 11.44
C ALA A 47 3.55 -6.43 12.31
N PRO A 48 4.75 -6.48 11.72
CA PRO A 48 5.97 -6.55 12.52
C PRO A 48 6.15 -5.28 13.34
N LYS A 49 6.91 -5.38 14.43
CA LYS A 49 7.34 -4.21 15.18
C LYS A 49 8.22 -3.34 14.30
N LEU A 50 7.85 -2.07 14.17
CA LEU A 50 8.63 -1.08 13.44
C LEU A 50 9.60 -0.40 14.40
N SER A 51 10.88 -0.75 14.31
CA SER A 51 11.93 -0.15 15.13
C SER A 51 13.26 -0.25 14.43
N GLY A 52 14.13 0.74 14.63
CA GLY A 52 15.48 0.76 14.07
C GLY A 52 16.03 2.16 13.92
N GLU A 53 17.21 2.25 13.32
CA GLU A 53 17.85 3.51 13.00
C GLU A 53 17.05 4.28 11.94
N ILE A 54 17.01 5.60 12.11
CA ILE A 54 16.34 6.49 11.16
C ILE A 54 17.33 7.31 10.35
N LEU A 55 16.90 7.68 9.16
CA LEU A 55 17.63 8.56 8.27
C LEU A 55 17.93 9.89 8.95
N GLY A 56 19.20 10.30 8.93
CA GLY A 56 19.67 11.49 9.64
C GLY A 56 20.11 11.25 11.08
N GLY A 57 20.02 10.02 11.58
CA GLY A 57 20.47 9.59 12.91
C GLY A 57 19.35 9.52 13.96
N GLY A 58 19.60 8.75 14.99
CA GLY A 58 18.63 8.43 16.04
C GLY A 58 17.89 7.13 15.77
N ASN A 59 16.93 6.83 16.64
CA ASN A 59 16.15 5.59 16.58
C ASN A 59 14.65 5.88 16.64
N PHE A 60 13.88 5.05 15.98
CA PHE A 60 12.42 5.04 16.01
C PHE A 60 11.91 3.71 16.55
N THR A 61 10.80 3.77 17.26
CA THR A 61 10.02 2.59 17.65
C THR A 61 8.54 2.96 17.57
N SER A 62 7.75 2.14 16.86
CA SER A 62 6.32 2.37 16.74
C SER A 62 5.60 2.21 18.08
N GLU A 63 4.63 3.09 18.33
CA GLU A 63 3.78 3.08 19.51
C GLU A 63 2.60 2.12 19.31
N ILE A 64 2.33 1.30 20.31
CA ILE A 64 1.13 0.44 20.34
C ILE A 64 -0.09 1.31 20.64
N GLY A 65 -1.21 0.99 20.03
CA GLY A 65 -2.47 1.71 20.25
C GLY A 65 -2.69 2.91 19.33
N LYS A 66 -1.71 3.27 18.50
CA LYS A 66 -1.86 4.30 17.46
C LYS A 66 -2.08 3.67 16.08
N VAL A 67 -2.95 4.29 15.28
CA VAL A 67 -3.02 3.98 13.85
C VAL A 67 -1.72 4.45 13.20
N THR A 68 -1.05 3.55 12.47
CA THR A 68 0.26 3.83 11.89
C THR A 68 0.21 3.74 10.37
N VAL A 69 0.70 4.78 9.70
CA VAL A 69 0.91 4.82 8.25
C VAL A 69 2.37 4.48 7.96
N VAL A 70 2.59 3.42 7.20
CA VAL A 70 3.92 2.96 6.78
C VAL A 70 4.06 3.19 5.29
N ASN A 71 5.02 4.01 4.87
CA ASN A 71 5.28 4.29 3.46
C ASN A 71 6.66 3.76 3.04
N VAL A 72 6.70 2.87 2.05
CA VAL A 72 7.96 2.35 1.47
C VAL A 72 8.32 3.18 0.24
N TRP A 73 9.50 3.78 0.26
CA TRP A 73 9.91 4.75 -0.75
C TRP A 73 11.41 4.72 -1.08
N ALA A 74 11.78 5.40 -2.17
CA ALA A 74 13.16 5.70 -2.54
C ALA A 74 13.25 7.07 -3.22
N SER A 75 14.38 7.75 -3.15
CA SER A 75 14.58 9.08 -3.73
C SER A 75 14.49 9.11 -5.26
N TRP A 76 14.87 8.03 -5.91
CA TRP A 76 14.81 7.86 -7.37
C TRP A 76 13.42 7.52 -7.90
N CYS A 77 12.47 7.19 -7.01
CA CYS A 77 11.11 6.78 -7.36
C CYS A 77 10.26 8.01 -7.72
N SER A 78 9.86 8.15 -8.98
CA SER A 78 9.08 9.31 -9.43
C SER A 78 7.71 9.45 -8.76
N PRO A 79 6.87 8.40 -8.64
CA PRO A 79 5.59 8.51 -7.93
C PRO A 79 5.76 8.76 -6.42
N CYS A 80 6.88 8.32 -5.79
CA CYS A 80 7.18 8.65 -4.40
C CYS A 80 7.36 10.17 -4.19
N ARG A 81 7.96 10.85 -5.18
CA ARG A 81 8.11 12.32 -5.16
C ARG A 81 6.76 13.02 -5.24
N ALA A 82 5.83 12.47 -6.00
CA ALA A 82 4.51 13.05 -6.18
C ALA A 82 3.64 12.93 -4.92
N GLU A 83 3.76 11.85 -4.15
CA GLU A 83 2.98 11.63 -2.92
C GLU A 83 3.59 12.25 -1.66
N ALA A 84 4.91 12.50 -1.65
CA ALA A 84 5.65 12.95 -0.48
C ALA A 84 5.06 14.19 0.22
N PRO A 85 4.64 15.26 -0.49
CA PRO A 85 3.99 16.41 0.16
C PRO A 85 2.68 16.03 0.84
N THR A 86 1.86 15.18 0.21
CA THR A 86 0.58 14.72 0.76
C THR A 86 0.80 13.96 2.07
N LEU A 87 1.71 12.98 2.09
CA LEU A 87 2.00 12.21 3.30
C LEU A 87 2.53 13.10 4.43
N SER A 88 3.42 14.06 4.11
CA SER A 88 3.94 15.00 5.11
C SER A 88 2.87 15.90 5.69
N GLU A 89 1.96 16.40 4.86
CA GLU A 89 0.83 17.23 5.30
C GLU A 89 -0.10 16.47 6.24
N PHE A 90 -0.46 15.23 5.88
CA PHE A 90 -1.27 14.37 6.75
C PHE A 90 -0.59 14.09 8.08
N ALA A 91 0.71 13.83 8.09
CA ALA A 91 1.47 13.60 9.31
C ALA A 91 1.45 14.82 10.25
N ILE A 92 1.60 16.03 9.69
CA ILE A 92 1.58 17.28 10.47
C ILE A 92 0.18 17.57 11.03
N LYS A 93 -0.86 17.39 10.20
CA LYS A 93 -2.25 17.75 10.57
C LYS A 93 -2.93 16.74 11.49
N ASN A 94 -2.39 15.52 11.60
CA ASN A 94 -2.97 14.44 12.39
C ASN A 94 -1.94 13.84 13.37
N PRO A 95 -1.54 14.56 14.43
CA PRO A 95 -0.50 14.13 15.37
C PRO A 95 -0.89 12.88 16.20
N ASP A 96 -2.17 12.55 16.25
CA ASP A 96 -2.66 11.32 16.88
C ASP A 96 -2.38 10.06 16.05
N LEU A 97 -2.08 10.22 14.77
CA LEU A 97 -1.63 9.16 13.89
C LEU A 97 -0.09 9.09 13.93
N GLN A 98 0.43 7.91 13.70
CA GLN A 98 1.86 7.71 13.54
C GLN A 98 2.21 7.52 12.07
N PHE A 99 3.22 8.23 11.57
CA PHE A 99 3.75 8.06 10.23
C PHE A 99 5.19 7.61 10.30
N VAL A 100 5.57 6.64 9.46
CA VAL A 100 6.94 6.16 9.32
C VAL A 100 7.24 5.76 7.89
N GLY A 101 8.39 6.20 7.39
CA GLY A 101 8.95 5.76 6.12
C GLY A 101 9.81 4.51 6.29
N ILE A 102 9.94 3.72 5.24
CA ILE A 102 10.98 2.70 5.09
C ILE A 102 11.72 3.01 3.81
N LEU A 103 13.00 3.33 3.92
CA LEU A 103 13.87 3.54 2.78
C LEU A 103 14.27 2.20 2.19
N THR A 104 14.14 2.02 0.87
CA THR A 104 14.55 0.77 0.22
C THR A 104 15.44 1.04 -1.00
N ARG A 105 16.48 0.25 -1.15
CA ARG A 105 17.37 0.27 -2.33
C ARG A 105 17.85 1.68 -2.71
N ASP A 106 18.24 2.46 -1.72
CA ASP A 106 18.69 3.84 -1.89
C ASP A 106 19.90 4.14 -1.00
N ASN A 107 20.63 5.20 -1.31
CA ASN A 107 21.72 5.67 -0.46
C ASN A 107 21.25 6.83 0.44
N GLN A 108 21.85 6.91 1.61
CA GLN A 108 21.46 7.89 2.62
C GLN A 108 21.58 9.34 2.15
N SER A 109 22.60 9.67 1.34
CA SER A 109 22.81 11.04 0.87
C SER A 109 21.69 11.49 -0.07
N SER A 110 21.29 10.64 -1.02
CA SER A 110 20.16 10.92 -1.92
C SER A 110 18.84 10.99 -1.16
N ALA A 111 18.66 10.08 -0.21
CA ALA A 111 17.47 10.04 0.64
C ALA A 111 17.36 11.29 1.53
N LEU A 112 18.45 11.77 2.14
CA LEU A 112 18.46 13.02 2.91
C LEU A 112 18.14 14.24 2.03
N SER A 113 18.70 14.28 0.83
CA SER A 113 18.38 15.35 -0.14
C SER A 113 16.89 15.35 -0.50
N PHE A 114 16.28 14.16 -0.65
CA PHE A 114 14.86 14.02 -0.87
C PHE A 114 14.04 14.51 0.32
N VAL A 115 14.36 14.05 1.55
CA VAL A 115 13.69 14.48 2.78
C VAL A 115 13.69 16.00 2.91
N ASN A 116 14.85 16.63 2.69
CA ASN A 116 14.99 18.09 2.76
C ASN A 116 14.17 18.81 1.67
N ARG A 117 14.22 18.31 0.44
CA ARG A 117 13.52 18.92 -0.70
C ARG A 117 12.00 18.85 -0.55
N PHE A 118 11.46 17.71 -0.12
CA PHE A 118 10.02 17.48 0.01
C PHE A 118 9.49 17.73 1.42
N LYS A 119 10.39 18.17 2.34
CA LYS A 119 10.05 18.49 3.75
C LYS A 119 9.32 17.35 4.43
N ILE A 120 9.87 16.12 4.30
CA ILE A 120 9.29 14.95 4.95
C ILE A 120 9.31 15.17 6.45
N SER A 121 8.13 15.09 7.08
CA SER A 121 7.91 15.45 8.50
C SER A 121 7.92 14.26 9.45
N TYR A 122 8.09 13.05 8.93
CA TYR A 122 8.05 11.80 9.70
C TYR A 122 9.36 11.02 9.59
N PRO A 123 9.71 10.21 10.61
CA PRO A 123 10.92 9.41 10.61
C PRO A 123 10.92 8.37 9.49
N THR A 124 12.10 8.05 8.97
CA THR A 124 12.28 7.02 7.95
C THR A 124 13.32 6.01 8.42
N LEU A 125 12.93 4.74 8.54
CA LEU A 125 13.83 3.62 8.85
C LEU A 125 14.79 3.39 7.68
N THR A 126 16.05 3.13 7.98
CA THR A 126 17.11 2.90 6.98
C THR A 126 17.34 1.43 6.67
N ASP A 127 16.87 0.52 7.54
CA ASP A 127 16.95 -0.93 7.33
C ASP A 127 15.67 -1.43 6.64
N ASP A 128 15.79 -1.80 5.36
CA ASP A 128 14.68 -2.33 4.57
C ASP A 128 14.42 -3.84 4.81
N ALA A 129 15.23 -4.52 5.61
CA ALA A 129 14.98 -5.91 6.00
C ALA A 129 13.63 -6.07 6.73
N VAL A 130 13.15 -5.00 7.39
CA VAL A 130 11.82 -4.97 8.01
C VAL A 130 10.70 -5.25 7.00
N ILE A 131 10.87 -4.93 5.70
CA ILE A 131 9.88 -5.20 4.65
C ILE A 131 9.60 -6.69 4.54
N ALA A 132 10.62 -7.54 4.63
CA ALA A 132 10.47 -9.00 4.57
C ALA A 132 9.62 -9.54 5.73
N SER A 133 9.65 -8.87 6.88
CA SER A 133 8.88 -9.25 8.07
C SER A 133 7.37 -9.07 7.90
N PHE A 134 6.91 -8.26 6.94
CA PHE A 134 5.50 -8.09 6.61
C PHE A 134 4.86 -9.28 5.89
N ARG A 135 5.61 -10.34 5.58
CA ARG A 135 5.14 -11.64 5.07
C ARG A 135 4.08 -11.55 3.96
N GLY A 136 4.37 -10.75 2.92
CA GLY A 136 3.50 -10.60 1.76
C GLY A 136 2.45 -9.48 1.87
N SER A 137 2.31 -8.80 3.00
CA SER A 137 1.55 -7.55 3.09
C SER A 137 2.29 -6.39 2.41
N LEU A 138 3.63 -6.43 2.39
CA LEU A 138 4.49 -5.55 1.61
C LEU A 138 5.28 -6.34 0.56
N SER A 139 5.51 -5.72 -0.59
CA SER A 139 6.44 -6.20 -1.60
C SER A 139 7.59 -5.21 -1.71
N ALA A 140 8.82 -5.67 -1.49
CA ALA A 140 10.02 -4.85 -1.63
C ALA A 140 10.24 -4.34 -3.08
N ASN A 141 9.56 -4.96 -4.05
CA ASN A 141 9.72 -4.63 -5.46
C ASN A 141 8.68 -3.63 -6.00
N ALA A 142 7.67 -3.28 -5.21
CA ALA A 142 6.60 -2.38 -5.61
C ALA A 142 6.64 -1.11 -4.73
N ILE A 143 7.29 -0.06 -5.22
CA ILE A 143 7.31 1.27 -4.59
C ILE A 143 6.65 2.31 -5.50
N PRO A 144 5.93 3.29 -4.90
CA PRO A 144 5.60 3.34 -3.50
C PRO A 144 4.55 2.31 -3.09
N THR A 145 4.61 1.87 -1.86
CA THR A 145 3.53 1.11 -1.22
C THR A 145 3.29 1.71 0.16
N THR A 146 2.01 1.97 0.47
CA THR A 146 1.61 2.48 1.78
C THR A 146 0.71 1.47 2.47
N LEU A 147 1.02 1.15 3.73
CA LEU A 147 0.14 0.37 4.61
C LEU A 147 -0.46 1.26 5.68
N ILE A 148 -1.67 0.92 6.11
CA ILE A 148 -2.29 1.45 7.31
C ILE A 148 -2.44 0.30 8.29
N ILE A 149 -1.82 0.46 9.47
CA ILE A 149 -1.88 -0.48 10.59
C ILE A 149 -2.86 0.10 11.60
N ASP A 150 -3.82 -0.70 12.06
CA ASP A 150 -4.81 -0.26 13.03
C ASP A 150 -4.25 -0.20 14.48
N LYS A 151 -5.05 0.27 15.42
CA LYS A 151 -4.69 0.41 16.83
C LYS A 151 -4.32 -0.91 17.51
N ASN A 152 -4.75 -2.03 16.94
CA ASN A 152 -4.44 -3.38 17.42
C ASN A 152 -3.14 -3.93 16.83
N GLY A 153 -2.45 -3.14 15.99
CA GLY A 153 -1.23 -3.56 15.31
C GLY A 153 -1.47 -4.45 14.09
N LEU A 154 -2.69 -4.50 13.56
CA LEU A 154 -3.03 -5.31 12.40
C LEU A 154 -3.00 -4.48 11.11
N VAL A 155 -2.48 -5.05 10.03
CA VAL A 155 -2.50 -4.41 8.71
C VAL A 155 -3.95 -4.33 8.23
N ALA A 156 -4.50 -3.11 8.23
CA ALA A 156 -5.89 -2.83 7.93
C ALA A 156 -6.14 -2.34 6.50
N ALA A 157 -5.16 -1.68 5.88
CA ALA A 157 -5.28 -1.25 4.50
C ALA A 157 -3.92 -1.23 3.78
N ARG A 158 -3.99 -1.29 2.45
CA ARG A 158 -2.83 -1.19 1.57
C ARG A 158 -3.15 -0.31 0.36
N ILE A 159 -2.22 0.56 0.01
CA ILE A 159 -2.22 1.32 -1.24
C ILE A 159 -0.98 0.89 -2.03
N SER A 160 -1.17 0.39 -3.25
CA SER A 160 -0.10 0.04 -4.17
C SER A 160 0.02 1.13 -5.22
N GLY A 161 1.17 1.80 -5.29
CA GLY A 161 1.37 3.00 -6.12
C GLY A 161 1.13 4.29 -5.36
N GLN A 162 1.07 5.40 -6.08
CA GLN A 162 0.99 6.76 -5.54
C GLN A 162 -0.25 6.98 -4.67
N VAL A 163 -0.03 7.52 -3.48
CA VAL A 163 -1.08 7.99 -2.58
C VAL A 163 -1.71 9.27 -3.10
N THR A 164 -3.03 9.35 -3.05
CA THR A 164 -3.79 10.60 -3.25
C THR A 164 -4.46 11.03 -1.95
N VAL A 165 -4.76 12.33 -1.83
CA VAL A 165 -5.45 12.91 -0.66
C VAL A 165 -6.74 12.17 -0.36
N SER A 166 -7.58 11.94 -1.38
CA SER A 166 -8.89 11.29 -1.20
C SER A 166 -8.78 9.85 -0.72
N ILE A 167 -7.88 9.07 -1.30
CA ILE A 167 -7.68 7.65 -0.94
C ILE A 167 -7.14 7.55 0.49
N LEU A 168 -6.13 8.34 0.82
CA LEU A 168 -5.51 8.27 2.15
C LEU A 168 -6.50 8.67 3.24
N ARG A 169 -7.22 9.78 3.04
CA ARG A 169 -8.25 10.24 3.97
C ARG A 169 -9.32 9.16 4.19
N ASP A 170 -9.93 8.67 3.12
CA ASP A 170 -11.02 7.68 3.19
C ASP A 170 -10.60 6.41 3.93
N LEU A 171 -9.39 5.89 3.67
CA LEU A 171 -8.88 4.72 4.35
C LEU A 171 -8.54 5.01 5.83
N LEU A 172 -7.94 6.15 6.12
CA LEU A 172 -7.63 6.55 7.50
C LEU A 172 -8.88 6.72 8.33
N GLU A 173 -9.92 7.38 7.81
CA GLU A 173 -11.22 7.52 8.48
C GLU A 173 -11.85 6.16 8.78
N LYS A 174 -11.84 5.23 7.81
CA LYS A 174 -12.37 3.88 7.99
C LYS A 174 -11.58 3.04 9.01
N VAL A 175 -10.26 3.23 9.09
CA VAL A 175 -9.40 2.46 10.01
C VAL A 175 -9.35 3.08 11.40
N SER A 176 -9.30 4.40 11.51
CA SER A 176 -9.23 5.09 12.79
C SER A 176 -10.59 5.23 13.48
N GLY A 177 -11.67 5.27 12.72
CA GLY A 177 -13.02 5.60 13.19
C GLY A 177 -13.19 7.09 13.54
N SER A 178 -12.29 7.96 13.06
CA SER A 178 -12.25 9.39 13.39
C SER A 178 -12.09 10.22 12.12
N SER A 179 -12.58 11.45 12.12
CA SER A 179 -12.35 12.41 11.03
C SER A 179 -10.86 12.72 10.88
N ILE A 180 -10.40 12.84 9.65
CA ILE A 180 -9.00 13.09 9.29
C ILE A 180 -8.86 14.50 8.71
N ASN A 181 -7.93 15.26 9.25
CA ASN A 181 -7.61 16.61 8.78
C ASN A 181 -6.80 16.56 7.47
N VAL A 182 -7.16 17.40 6.49
CA VAL A 182 -6.52 17.48 5.17
C VAL A 182 -6.02 18.90 4.92
#